data_ca772469bc261970e68fac6110dd0b74
#
_entry.id   ca772469bc261970e68fac6110dd0b74
#
_cell.length_a   1.000
_cell.length_b   1.000
_cell.length_c   1.000
_cell.angle_alpha   90.00
_cell.angle_beta   90.00
_cell.angle_gamma   90.00
#
_symmetry.space_group_name_H-M   'P 1'
#
loop_
_entity.id
_entity.type
_entity.pdbx_description
1 polymer ?
#
loop_
_entity_poly.entity_id
_entity_poly.type
_entity_poly.pdbx_seq_one_letter_code
_entity_poly.pdbx_strand_id
1 'polypeptide(L)'
;MTYSDENKVDGIVLVTEDSQEYLNPRQEVTYREHRRELAEWMLALGKNPDKAEGYSYSTAKNRMNRLDLFYRFVWDREGRYIQDLTTSHADDWMRHLAKKEIKESTKCHYQKAAKTLFKWKRHARNKNVEWEPEIEYSDPSTNYQPRDYLTKDDRKKMREAAMEYGSVPHYNSVTPGERERWKKYLAQRLQKPKEEVTMKDWNKANSFKYTSMIHVALDAGLRPIEVKRSNISWVDTQNGVLRIPREESSKNRENWIVALKEETTSILKRWLDERDTREKYDGRDALWLTMYGNRYDKDSFRDVFRKIAKEANLDLENRDLTPYSIRHSTATYIAEEEGLAVAAAQCRHKSKRTTEKYEHSSTTRQQDAVNNID
;
A
#
# COMPACT_ATOMS: atom_id res chain seq x y z
N MET A 1 0.43 19.80 -12.74
CA MET A 1 1.48 20.86 -12.59
C MET A 1 2.57 20.32 -11.68
N THR A 2 3.84 20.61 -11.98
CA THR A 2 5.00 20.26 -11.15
C THR A 2 5.35 21.45 -10.27
N TYR A 3 5.16 21.35 -8.96
CA TYR A 3 5.67 22.32 -8.02
C TYR A 3 7.19 22.44 -8.13
N SER A 4 7.75 23.64 -7.99
CA SER A 4 9.21 23.85 -7.92
C SER A 4 9.79 23.09 -6.73
N ASP A 5 11.07 22.71 -6.79
CA ASP A 5 11.74 22.00 -5.70
C ASP A 5 11.77 22.83 -4.40
N GLU A 6 11.75 24.16 -4.51
CA GLU A 6 11.64 25.07 -3.37
C GLU A 6 10.33 24.95 -2.59
N ASN A 7 9.25 24.48 -3.22
CA ASN A 7 7.94 24.28 -2.57
C ASN A 7 7.75 22.86 -2.05
N LYS A 8 8.83 22.10 -1.84
CA LYS A 8 8.76 20.73 -1.32
C LYS A 8 9.85 20.44 -0.29
N VAL A 9 9.53 19.53 0.63
CA VAL A 9 10.48 18.84 1.50
C VAL A 9 10.26 17.34 1.31
N ASP A 10 11.26 16.63 0.81
CA ASP A 10 11.17 15.19 0.50
C ASP A 10 9.92 14.83 -0.36
N GLY A 11 9.47 15.75 -1.22
CA GLY A 11 8.26 15.58 -2.04
C GLY A 11 6.94 15.90 -1.32
N ILE A 12 6.97 16.37 -0.07
CA ILE A 12 5.79 16.93 0.62
C ILE A 12 5.62 18.38 0.17
N VAL A 13 4.47 18.69 -0.44
CA VAL A 13 4.12 20.05 -0.87
C VAL A 13 3.92 20.96 0.34
N LEU A 14 4.56 22.11 0.34
CA LEU A 14 4.52 23.08 1.45
C LEU A 14 3.35 24.04 1.31
N VAL A 15 3.17 24.65 0.16
CA VAL A 15 2.05 25.55 -0.15
C VAL A 15 1.26 24.93 -1.32
N THR A 16 -0.01 24.61 -1.07
CA THR A 16 -0.91 24.05 -2.08
C THR A 16 -1.48 25.16 -2.97
N GLU A 17 -1.96 24.81 -4.16
CA GLU A 17 -2.64 25.78 -5.06
C GLU A 17 -3.82 26.46 -4.33
N ASP A 18 -4.63 25.66 -3.64
CA ASP A 18 -5.75 26.19 -2.84
C ASP A 18 -5.32 27.17 -1.74
N SER A 19 -4.13 27.01 -1.14
CA SER A 19 -3.60 27.92 -0.12
C SER A 19 -3.04 29.20 -0.73
N GLN A 20 -2.54 29.15 -1.97
CA GLN A 20 -2.03 30.32 -2.69
C GLN A 20 -3.12 31.38 -2.92
N GLU A 21 -4.38 30.94 -3.09
CA GLU A 21 -5.51 31.86 -3.27
C GLU A 21 -5.74 32.81 -2.06
N TYR A 22 -5.27 32.43 -0.88
CA TYR A 22 -5.39 33.22 0.37
C TYR A 22 -4.19 34.11 0.64
N LEU A 23 -3.09 33.94 -0.08
CA LEU A 23 -1.79 34.47 0.28
C LEU A 23 -1.31 35.53 -0.72
N ASN A 24 -0.87 36.69 -0.25
CA ASN A 24 -0.05 37.56 -1.07
C ASN A 24 1.40 37.01 -1.18
N PRO A 25 2.24 37.48 -2.12
CA PRO A 25 3.58 36.93 -2.35
C PRO A 25 4.48 36.88 -1.08
N ARG A 26 4.38 37.87 -0.21
CA ARG A 26 5.17 37.93 1.04
C ARG A 26 4.65 36.92 2.06
N GLN A 27 3.34 36.78 2.17
CA GLN A 27 2.70 35.78 3.05
C GLN A 27 3.01 34.36 2.57
N GLU A 28 3.04 34.12 1.25
CA GLU A 28 3.37 32.82 0.69
C GLU A 28 4.79 32.39 1.08
N VAL A 29 5.78 33.27 0.97
CA VAL A 29 7.16 32.98 1.39
C VAL A 29 7.19 32.63 2.87
N THR A 30 6.55 33.46 3.72
CA THR A 30 6.53 33.24 5.17
C THR A 30 5.83 31.94 5.56
N TYR A 31 4.72 31.63 4.90
CA TYR A 31 3.97 30.38 5.12
C TYR A 31 4.76 29.16 4.64
N ARG A 32 5.45 29.26 3.52
CA ARG A 32 6.30 28.20 2.98
C ARG A 32 7.41 27.82 3.96
N GLU A 33 8.11 28.81 4.51
CA GLU A 33 9.17 28.55 5.51
C GLU A 33 8.60 27.93 6.79
N HIS A 34 7.48 28.46 7.30
CA HIS A 34 6.79 27.88 8.44
C HIS A 34 6.39 26.42 8.21
N ARG A 35 5.88 26.09 7.03
CA ARG A 35 5.52 24.72 6.64
C ARG A 35 6.73 23.82 6.45
N ARG A 36 7.84 24.38 5.97
CA ARG A 36 9.12 23.69 5.83
C ARG A 36 9.63 23.20 7.18
N GLU A 37 9.78 24.10 8.12
CA GLU A 37 10.22 23.77 9.48
C GLU A 37 9.34 22.72 10.14
N LEU A 38 8.03 22.81 9.98
CA LEU A 38 7.09 21.85 10.51
C LEU A 38 7.25 20.47 9.85
N ALA A 39 7.42 20.41 8.52
CA ALA A 39 7.59 19.16 7.78
C ALA A 39 8.91 18.46 8.16
N GLU A 40 10.01 19.21 8.20
CA GLU A 40 11.34 18.72 8.61
C GLU A 40 11.32 18.19 10.06
N TRP A 41 10.71 18.95 10.97
CA TRP A 41 10.56 18.48 12.34
C TRP A 41 9.69 17.22 12.44
N MET A 42 8.60 17.13 11.68
CA MET A 42 7.79 15.92 11.66
C MET A 42 8.58 14.70 11.19
N LEU A 43 9.41 14.85 10.17
CA LEU A 43 10.22 13.77 9.61
C LEU A 43 11.36 13.35 10.54
N ALA A 44 11.96 14.29 11.27
CA ALA A 44 13.11 14.03 12.14
C ALA A 44 12.72 13.63 13.58
N LEU A 45 11.75 14.33 14.18
CA LEU A 45 11.48 14.30 15.63
C LEU A 45 10.00 14.05 15.97
N GLY A 46 9.09 14.27 15.04
CA GLY A 46 7.65 14.45 15.31
C GLY A 46 6.97 13.28 16.05
N LYS A 47 7.43 12.05 15.87
CA LYS A 47 6.83 10.87 16.52
C LYS A 47 7.19 10.81 17.99
N ASN A 48 8.48 10.89 18.32
CA ASN A 48 9.00 10.95 19.68
C ASN A 48 10.24 11.85 19.73
N PRO A 49 10.08 13.15 20.10
CA PRO A 49 11.20 14.08 20.14
C PRO A 49 12.31 13.65 21.08
N ASP A 50 11.98 13.07 22.23
CA ASP A 50 12.96 12.67 23.25
C ASP A 50 13.87 11.52 22.80
N LYS A 51 13.40 10.74 21.81
CA LYS A 51 14.15 9.65 21.19
C LYS A 51 14.66 9.97 19.80
N ALA A 52 14.52 11.22 19.35
CA ALA A 52 14.82 11.65 17.98
C ALA A 52 14.12 10.77 16.91
N GLU A 53 12.85 10.38 17.16
CA GLU A 53 12.09 9.58 16.21
C GLU A 53 11.12 10.44 15.42
N GLY A 54 11.26 10.46 14.10
CA GLY A 54 10.35 11.10 13.17
C GLY A 54 9.14 10.23 12.79
N TYR A 55 8.13 10.87 12.20
CA TYR A 55 7.05 10.15 11.54
C TYR A 55 7.53 9.54 10.22
N SER A 56 6.87 8.46 9.78
CA SER A 56 7.06 7.99 8.42
C SER A 56 6.64 9.06 7.41
N TYR A 57 7.27 9.08 6.24
CA TYR A 57 6.94 9.99 5.15
C TYR A 57 5.44 10.11 4.88
N SER A 58 4.72 8.97 4.77
CA SER A 58 3.28 8.98 4.50
C SER A 58 2.47 9.62 5.63
N THR A 59 2.90 9.45 6.89
CA THR A 59 2.25 10.07 8.04
C THR A 59 2.46 11.58 8.05
N ALA A 60 3.71 12.03 7.83
CA ALA A 60 4.05 13.45 7.75
C ALA A 60 3.29 14.13 6.60
N LYS A 61 3.34 13.56 5.39
CA LYS A 61 2.60 14.06 4.21
C LYS A 61 1.10 14.20 4.49
N ASN A 62 0.47 13.16 5.04
CA ASN A 62 -0.96 13.21 5.33
C ASN A 62 -1.31 14.23 6.41
N ARG A 63 -0.46 14.41 7.43
CA ARG A 63 -0.67 15.44 8.45
C ARG A 63 -0.48 16.83 7.88
N MET A 64 0.54 17.05 7.04
CA MET A 64 0.76 18.31 6.35
C MET A 64 -0.45 18.72 5.48
N ASN A 65 -1.01 17.80 4.71
CA ASN A 65 -2.20 18.06 3.90
C ASN A 65 -3.43 18.42 4.77
N ARG A 66 -3.60 17.73 5.91
CA ARG A 66 -4.72 18.04 6.83
C ARG A 66 -4.54 19.35 7.56
N LEU A 67 -3.31 19.71 7.89
CA LEU A 67 -3.00 21.02 8.47
C LEU A 67 -3.23 22.15 7.49
N ASP A 68 -2.97 21.93 6.21
CA ASP A 68 -3.30 22.89 5.17
C ASP A 68 -4.79 23.27 5.18
N LEU A 69 -5.67 22.27 5.26
CA LEU A 69 -7.11 22.48 5.42
C LEU A 69 -7.47 23.22 6.71
N PHE A 70 -6.75 22.97 7.81
CA PHE A 70 -6.97 23.65 9.07
C PHE A 70 -6.53 25.12 8.99
N TYR A 71 -5.39 25.44 8.34
CA TYR A 71 -4.96 26.83 8.11
C TYR A 71 -5.97 27.59 7.27
N ARG A 72 -6.42 27.04 6.16
CA ARG A 72 -7.42 27.67 5.29
C ARG A 72 -8.75 27.91 6.00
N PHE A 73 -9.22 26.98 6.80
CA PHE A 73 -10.41 27.16 7.63
C PHE A 73 -10.28 28.36 8.58
N VAL A 74 -9.12 28.55 9.20
CA VAL A 74 -8.88 29.69 10.09
C VAL A 74 -8.82 30.98 9.30
N TRP A 75 -8.17 31.00 8.13
CA TRP A 75 -8.10 32.22 7.29
C TRP A 75 -9.46 32.63 6.75
N ASP A 76 -10.31 31.69 6.36
CA ASP A 76 -11.70 31.96 5.97
C ASP A 76 -12.48 32.64 7.11
N ARG A 77 -12.33 32.09 8.31
CA ARG A 77 -13.07 32.54 9.47
C ARG A 77 -12.63 33.92 9.97
N GLU A 78 -11.33 34.17 9.97
CA GLU A 78 -10.72 35.40 10.46
C GLU A 78 -10.65 36.50 9.36
N GLY A 79 -10.96 36.14 8.12
CA GLY A 79 -10.89 37.03 6.97
C GLY A 79 -9.48 37.51 6.64
N ARG A 80 -8.43 36.83 7.15
CA ARG A 80 -7.02 37.21 6.97
C ARG A 80 -6.07 36.05 7.18
N TYR A 81 -4.86 36.22 6.67
CA TYR A 81 -3.75 35.28 6.94
C TYR A 81 -3.34 35.32 8.42
N ILE A 82 -3.31 34.17 9.07
CA ILE A 82 -2.79 33.94 10.41
C ILE A 82 -1.87 32.75 10.38
N GLN A 83 -0.61 32.94 10.77
CA GLN A 83 0.39 31.87 10.85
C GLN A 83 0.36 31.14 12.19
N ASP A 84 0.11 31.89 13.28
CA ASP A 84 0.17 31.31 14.62
C ASP A 84 -1.23 30.90 15.12
N LEU A 85 -1.65 29.70 14.72
CA LEU A 85 -2.94 29.15 15.12
C LEU A 85 -2.98 28.88 16.63
N THR A 86 -4.11 29.17 17.27
CA THR A 86 -4.35 28.99 18.71
C THR A 86 -5.13 27.70 18.98
N THR A 87 -5.19 27.30 20.25
CA THR A 87 -6.02 26.19 20.72
C THR A 87 -7.50 26.46 20.48
N SER A 88 -7.96 27.71 20.63
CA SER A 88 -9.34 28.11 20.30
C SER A 88 -9.66 27.87 18.81
N HIS A 89 -8.73 28.20 17.89
CA HIS A 89 -8.91 27.88 16.48
C HIS A 89 -9.06 26.36 16.25
N ALA A 90 -8.35 25.53 17.04
CA ALA A 90 -8.46 24.09 16.91
C ALA A 90 -9.79 23.54 17.45
N ASP A 91 -10.32 24.11 18.55
CA ASP A 91 -11.65 23.73 19.06
C ASP A 91 -12.75 24.15 18.10
N ASP A 92 -12.65 25.32 17.49
CA ASP A 92 -13.56 25.76 16.44
C ASP A 92 -13.48 24.86 15.19
N TRP A 93 -12.27 24.41 14.83
CA TRP A 93 -12.10 23.43 13.77
C TRP A 93 -12.77 22.09 14.11
N MET A 94 -12.65 21.61 15.35
CA MET A 94 -13.35 20.39 15.79
C MET A 94 -14.87 20.56 15.73
N ARG A 95 -15.41 21.70 16.19
CA ARG A 95 -16.85 22.01 16.09
C ARG A 95 -17.32 22.09 14.62
N HIS A 96 -16.50 22.63 13.72
CA HIS A 96 -16.79 22.62 12.28
C HIS A 96 -16.82 21.21 11.71
N LEU A 97 -15.84 20.36 12.04
CA LEU A 97 -15.81 18.97 11.60
C LEU A 97 -16.99 18.15 12.15
N ALA A 98 -17.51 18.49 13.34
CA ALA A 98 -18.69 17.81 13.91
C ALA A 98 -19.90 17.92 12.99
N LYS A 99 -20.07 19.08 12.32
CA LYS A 99 -21.19 19.37 11.41
C LYS A 99 -21.02 18.74 10.01
N LYS A 100 -19.82 18.18 9.69
CA LYS A 100 -19.58 17.56 8.38
C LYS A 100 -19.96 16.08 8.38
N GLU A 101 -20.62 15.67 7.31
CA GLU A 101 -20.94 14.25 7.05
C GLU A 101 -19.71 13.47 6.54
N ILE A 102 -18.70 13.35 7.39
CA ILE A 102 -17.49 12.56 7.13
C ILE A 102 -17.28 11.52 8.22
N LYS A 103 -16.63 10.42 7.87
CA LYS A 103 -16.38 9.30 8.80
C LYS A 103 -15.65 9.77 10.06
N GLU A 104 -16.05 9.25 11.22
CA GLU A 104 -15.44 9.54 12.52
C GLU A 104 -13.91 9.33 12.52
N SER A 105 -13.46 8.25 11.91
CA SER A 105 -12.03 8.00 11.72
C SER A 105 -11.30 9.10 10.94
N THR A 106 -11.98 9.75 9.99
CA THR A 106 -11.44 10.89 9.25
C THR A 106 -11.32 12.12 10.15
N LYS A 107 -12.35 12.43 10.98
CA LYS A 107 -12.33 13.51 11.97
C LYS A 107 -11.18 13.30 12.98
N CYS A 108 -11.02 12.07 13.47
CA CYS A 108 -9.91 11.66 14.35
C CYS A 108 -8.54 11.93 13.71
N HIS A 109 -8.39 11.71 12.41
CA HIS A 109 -7.15 12.02 11.70
C HIS A 109 -6.88 13.52 11.56
N TYR A 110 -7.90 14.36 11.40
CA TYR A 110 -7.75 15.82 11.44
C TYR A 110 -7.33 16.29 12.84
N GLN A 111 -7.96 15.76 13.88
CA GLN A 111 -7.59 16.04 15.26
C GLN A 111 -6.13 15.66 15.58
N LYS A 112 -5.69 14.47 15.12
CA LYS A 112 -4.28 14.04 15.27
C LYS A 112 -3.31 14.96 14.54
N ALA A 113 -3.70 15.57 13.42
CA ALA A 113 -2.87 16.55 12.72
C ALA A 113 -2.76 17.86 13.53
N ALA A 114 -3.87 18.38 14.06
CA ALA A 114 -3.87 19.56 14.94
C ALA A 114 -3.05 19.31 16.22
N LYS A 115 -3.22 18.15 16.89
CA LYS A 115 -2.37 17.76 18.04
C LYS A 115 -0.87 17.77 17.68
N THR A 116 -0.51 17.43 16.42
CA THR A 116 0.89 17.47 15.98
C THR A 116 1.40 18.91 15.83
N LEU A 117 0.59 19.84 15.37
CA LEU A 117 0.97 21.26 15.27
C LEU A 117 1.29 21.83 16.65
N PHE A 118 0.45 21.59 17.67
CA PHE A 118 0.71 22.06 19.01
C PHE A 118 1.90 21.36 19.68
N LYS A 119 2.09 20.07 19.40
CA LYS A 119 3.29 19.36 19.82
C LYS A 119 4.56 19.99 19.23
N TRP A 120 4.56 20.36 17.94
CA TRP A 120 5.67 21.05 17.31
C TRP A 120 5.91 22.41 17.94
N LYS A 121 4.85 23.21 18.18
CA LYS A 121 4.97 24.53 18.85
C LYS A 121 5.61 24.41 20.23
N ARG A 122 5.27 23.39 20.98
CA ARG A 122 5.85 23.13 22.31
C ARG A 122 7.33 22.79 22.22
N HIS A 123 7.70 21.85 21.35
CA HIS A 123 9.07 21.31 21.32
C HIS A 123 10.03 22.13 20.45
N ALA A 124 9.61 22.71 19.36
CA ALA A 124 10.48 23.41 18.42
C ALA A 124 10.42 24.94 18.54
N ARG A 125 9.32 25.50 19.08
CA ARG A 125 9.11 26.92 19.23
C ARG A 125 9.11 27.41 20.68
N ASN A 126 9.40 26.52 21.64
CA ASN A 126 9.40 26.81 23.09
C ASN A 126 8.12 27.51 23.58
N LYS A 127 6.98 27.23 22.93
CA LYS A 127 5.69 27.75 23.35
C LYS A 127 5.08 26.79 24.36
N ASN A 128 4.78 27.26 25.55
CA ASN A 128 4.06 26.44 26.54
C ASN A 128 2.58 26.32 26.14
N VAL A 129 2.32 25.52 25.09
CA VAL A 129 0.98 25.26 24.54
C VAL A 129 0.72 23.77 24.57
N GLU A 130 -0.24 23.40 25.38
CA GLU A 130 -0.84 22.06 25.35
C GLU A 130 -2.32 22.20 24.93
N TRP A 131 -2.77 21.35 24.02
CA TRP A 131 -4.14 21.37 23.56
C TRP A 131 -4.80 20.01 23.82
N GLU A 132 -5.79 20.05 24.67
CA GLU A 132 -6.75 18.99 24.85
C GLU A 132 -8.06 19.41 24.19
N PRO A 133 -8.53 18.69 23.18
CA PRO A 133 -9.72 19.09 22.43
C PRO A 133 -10.98 18.98 23.28
N GLU A 134 -11.87 19.98 23.17
CA GLU A 134 -13.20 19.93 23.81
C GLU A 134 -14.07 18.79 23.21
N ILE A 135 -13.91 18.50 21.93
CA ILE A 135 -14.56 17.37 21.25
C ILE A 135 -13.50 16.36 20.89
N GLU A 136 -13.52 15.20 21.52
CA GLU A 136 -12.59 14.13 21.21
C GLU A 136 -13.21 13.16 20.20
N TYR A 137 -12.57 13.04 19.04
CA TYR A 137 -12.90 12.07 18.02
C TYR A 137 -12.12 10.80 18.25
N SER A 138 -12.83 9.69 18.47
CA SER A 138 -12.22 8.38 18.57
C SER A 138 -12.14 7.72 17.20
N ASP A 139 -11.08 6.94 16.97
CA ASP A 139 -11.09 6.00 15.87
C ASP A 139 -11.91 4.78 16.29
N PRO A 140 -13.12 4.57 15.76
CA PRO A 140 -13.94 3.44 16.12
C PRO A 140 -13.35 2.15 15.56
N SER A 141 -12.08 1.87 15.90
CA SER A 141 -11.45 0.58 15.61
C SER A 141 -12.22 -0.59 16.28
N THR A 142 -13.23 -0.29 17.09
CA THR A 142 -14.17 -1.24 17.68
C THR A 142 -15.39 -1.54 16.80
N ASN A 143 -15.77 -0.65 15.87
CA ASN A 143 -16.81 -0.93 14.88
C ASN A 143 -16.15 -1.43 13.59
N TYR A 144 -15.53 -2.61 13.67
CA TYR A 144 -15.04 -3.31 12.50
C TYR A 144 -16.24 -3.74 11.65
N GLN A 145 -16.56 -2.99 10.60
CA GLN A 145 -17.33 -3.56 9.50
C GLN A 145 -16.42 -4.55 8.78
N PRO A 146 -16.81 -5.84 8.69
CA PRO A 146 -16.06 -6.80 7.90
C PRO A 146 -15.86 -6.21 6.51
N ARG A 147 -14.61 -6.02 6.10
CA ARG A 147 -14.34 -5.65 4.71
C ARG A 147 -14.56 -6.87 3.85
N ASP A 148 -15.02 -6.62 2.63
CA ASP A 148 -15.10 -7.68 1.65
C ASP A 148 -13.73 -8.35 1.49
N TYR A 149 -13.71 -9.66 1.58
CA TYR A 149 -12.53 -10.48 1.34
C TYR A 149 -12.85 -11.54 0.29
N LEU A 150 -11.82 -12.09 -0.34
CA LEU A 150 -11.99 -13.11 -1.37
C LEU A 150 -12.45 -14.43 -0.73
N THR A 151 -13.53 -15.01 -1.22
CA THR A 151 -13.95 -16.37 -0.87
C THR A 151 -12.91 -17.40 -1.32
N LYS A 152 -13.01 -18.66 -0.89
CA LYS A 152 -12.13 -19.75 -1.39
C LYS A 152 -12.26 -19.90 -2.91
N ASP A 153 -13.47 -19.78 -3.44
CA ASP A 153 -13.76 -19.81 -4.88
C ASP A 153 -13.16 -18.60 -5.62
N ASP A 154 -13.35 -17.38 -5.08
CA ASP A 154 -12.71 -16.18 -5.64
C ASP A 154 -11.18 -16.32 -5.72
N ARG A 155 -10.55 -16.87 -4.67
CA ARG A 155 -9.10 -17.09 -4.64
C ARG A 155 -8.65 -18.06 -5.72
N LYS A 156 -9.43 -19.12 -5.99
CA LYS A 156 -9.20 -20.07 -7.08
C LYS A 156 -9.32 -19.36 -8.43
N LYS A 157 -10.44 -18.68 -8.67
CA LYS A 157 -10.69 -17.93 -9.91
C LYS A 157 -9.61 -16.87 -10.17
N MET A 158 -9.15 -16.16 -9.13
CA MET A 158 -8.04 -15.19 -9.26
C MET A 158 -6.72 -15.83 -9.70
N ARG A 159 -6.42 -17.05 -9.24
CA ARG A 159 -5.22 -17.79 -9.68
C ARG A 159 -5.31 -18.18 -11.15
N GLU A 160 -6.45 -18.75 -11.56
CA GLU A 160 -6.74 -19.16 -12.93
C GLU A 160 -6.69 -17.96 -13.88
N ALA A 161 -7.42 -16.89 -13.57
CA ALA A 161 -7.42 -15.65 -14.36
C ALA A 161 -6.04 -14.99 -14.46
N ALA A 162 -5.24 -15.03 -13.39
CA ALA A 162 -3.87 -14.50 -13.42
C ALA A 162 -2.95 -15.28 -14.38
N MET A 163 -3.22 -16.58 -14.57
CA MET A 163 -2.46 -17.42 -15.52
C MET A 163 -2.81 -17.07 -16.97
N GLU A 164 -4.07 -16.74 -17.25
CA GLU A 164 -4.55 -16.41 -18.58
C GLU A 164 -4.28 -14.95 -18.95
N TYR A 165 -4.34 -14.04 -17.98
CA TYR A 165 -4.22 -12.58 -18.19
C TYR A 165 -2.85 -12.16 -18.73
N GLY A 166 -1.76 -12.83 -18.39
CA GLY A 166 -0.40 -12.43 -18.73
C GLY A 166 0.07 -12.97 -20.07
N SER A 167 0.36 -12.13 -21.05
CA SER A 167 1.07 -12.50 -22.28
C SER A 167 2.55 -12.13 -22.23
N VAL A 168 3.38 -12.84 -22.99
CA VAL A 168 4.75 -12.38 -23.28
C VAL A 168 4.71 -11.11 -24.12
N PRO A 169 5.78 -10.27 -24.13
CA PRO A 169 5.81 -9.07 -24.97
C PRO A 169 5.60 -9.40 -26.43
N HIS A 170 4.94 -8.52 -27.16
CA HIS A 170 4.77 -8.71 -28.61
C HIS A 170 6.13 -8.76 -29.31
N TYR A 171 6.29 -9.67 -30.28
CA TYR A 171 7.54 -9.96 -30.97
C TYR A 171 8.23 -8.70 -31.54
N ASN A 172 7.44 -7.75 -32.08
CA ASN A 172 7.96 -6.52 -32.65
C ASN A 172 8.20 -5.40 -31.62
N SER A 173 7.80 -5.60 -30.36
CA SER A 173 7.98 -4.60 -29.28
C SER A 173 9.24 -4.81 -28.44
N VAL A 174 10.01 -5.85 -28.73
CA VAL A 174 11.26 -6.18 -28.04
C VAL A 174 12.48 -5.89 -28.92
N THR A 175 13.61 -5.57 -28.28
CA THR A 175 14.88 -5.37 -28.99
C THR A 175 15.36 -6.67 -29.65
N PRO A 176 16.27 -6.61 -30.65
CA PRO A 176 16.86 -7.83 -31.21
C PRO A 176 17.54 -8.71 -30.14
N GLY A 177 18.24 -8.11 -29.17
CA GLY A 177 18.88 -8.81 -28.06
C GLY A 177 17.87 -9.51 -27.14
N GLU A 178 16.82 -8.78 -26.71
CA GLU A 178 15.73 -9.32 -25.90
C GLU A 178 14.98 -10.44 -26.66
N ARG A 179 14.81 -10.27 -27.99
CA ARG A 179 14.16 -11.30 -28.85
C ARG A 179 14.93 -12.62 -28.85
N GLU A 180 16.26 -12.56 -28.92
CA GLU A 180 17.10 -13.75 -28.84
C GLU A 180 17.01 -14.44 -27.47
N ARG A 181 16.97 -13.68 -26.39
CA ARG A 181 16.74 -14.22 -25.03
C ARG A 181 15.37 -14.92 -24.95
N TRP A 182 14.32 -14.28 -25.45
CA TRP A 182 12.99 -14.87 -25.51
C TRP A 182 12.91 -16.14 -26.34
N LYS A 183 13.53 -16.18 -27.50
CA LYS A 183 13.58 -17.39 -28.33
C LYS A 183 14.24 -18.54 -27.60
N LYS A 184 15.35 -18.32 -26.92
CA LYS A 184 16.01 -19.34 -26.10
C LYS A 184 15.10 -19.85 -24.99
N TYR A 185 14.46 -18.95 -24.26
CA TYR A 185 13.53 -19.30 -23.18
C TYR A 185 12.34 -20.10 -23.70
N LEU A 186 11.70 -19.67 -24.78
CA LEU A 186 10.57 -20.37 -25.39
C LEU A 186 10.98 -21.73 -25.95
N ALA A 187 12.16 -21.86 -26.56
CA ALA A 187 12.71 -23.13 -27.01
C ALA A 187 12.82 -24.15 -25.85
N GLN A 188 13.41 -23.73 -24.73
CA GLN A 188 13.51 -24.53 -23.53
C GLN A 188 12.12 -24.89 -22.96
N ARG A 189 11.24 -23.90 -22.86
CA ARG A 189 9.89 -24.08 -22.33
C ARG A 189 9.04 -25.04 -23.18
N LEU A 190 9.20 -25.01 -24.50
CA LEU A 190 8.47 -25.84 -25.48
C LEU A 190 9.20 -27.13 -25.84
N GLN A 191 10.39 -27.35 -25.29
CA GLN A 191 11.25 -28.50 -25.53
C GLN A 191 11.52 -28.74 -27.02
N LYS A 192 11.90 -27.68 -27.75
CA LYS A 192 12.23 -27.71 -29.18
C LYS A 192 13.43 -26.84 -29.53
N PRO A 193 14.11 -27.10 -30.67
CA PRO A 193 15.19 -26.24 -31.14
C PRO A 193 14.80 -24.76 -31.25
N LYS A 194 15.73 -23.84 -30.96
CA LYS A 194 15.48 -22.40 -31.01
C LYS A 194 15.00 -21.93 -32.39
N GLU A 195 15.52 -22.54 -33.42
CA GLU A 195 15.22 -22.28 -34.83
C GLU A 195 13.77 -22.61 -35.19
N GLU A 196 13.18 -23.55 -34.45
CA GLU A 196 11.79 -24.00 -34.64
C GLU A 196 10.77 -23.17 -33.83
N VAL A 197 11.22 -22.18 -33.05
CA VAL A 197 10.30 -21.30 -32.32
C VAL A 197 9.67 -20.33 -33.32
N THR A 198 8.40 -20.56 -33.61
CA THR A 198 7.61 -19.77 -34.56
C THR A 198 6.92 -18.57 -33.91
N MET A 199 6.45 -17.63 -34.75
CA MET A 199 5.57 -16.53 -34.27
C MET A 199 4.30 -17.05 -33.61
N LYS A 200 3.78 -18.20 -34.04
CA LYS A 200 2.59 -18.82 -33.44
C LYS A 200 2.86 -19.28 -32.02
N ASP A 201 4.02 -19.84 -31.77
CA ASP A 201 4.46 -20.25 -30.42
C ASP A 201 4.62 -19.04 -29.51
N TRP A 202 5.26 -18.01 -30.04
CA TRP A 202 5.46 -16.74 -29.33
C TRP A 202 4.12 -16.11 -28.91
N ASN A 203 3.18 -15.99 -29.84
CA ASN A 203 1.89 -15.35 -29.61
C ASN A 203 0.97 -16.14 -28.67
N LYS A 204 1.19 -17.45 -28.53
CA LYS A 204 0.44 -18.31 -27.60
C LYS A 204 1.06 -18.40 -26.20
N ALA A 205 2.27 -17.88 -26.04
CA ALA A 205 2.97 -18.01 -24.78
C ALA A 205 2.41 -17.04 -23.72
N ASN A 206 2.02 -17.58 -22.55
CA ASN A 206 1.63 -16.80 -21.39
C ASN A 206 2.87 -16.41 -20.57
N SER A 207 2.79 -15.24 -19.94
CA SER A 207 3.82 -14.76 -19.02
C SER A 207 3.51 -15.18 -17.58
N PHE A 208 4.52 -15.60 -16.84
CA PHE A 208 4.39 -15.91 -15.42
C PHE A 208 4.47 -14.69 -14.50
N LYS A 209 4.61 -13.48 -15.05
CA LYS A 209 4.75 -12.25 -14.25
C LYS A 209 3.54 -12.03 -13.32
N TYR A 210 2.36 -11.94 -13.89
CA TYR A 210 1.14 -11.68 -13.11
C TYR A 210 0.68 -12.89 -12.34
N THR A 211 0.87 -14.08 -12.90
CA THR A 211 0.62 -15.35 -12.22
C THR A 211 1.42 -15.44 -10.92
N SER A 212 2.75 -15.24 -10.98
CA SER A 212 3.59 -15.25 -9.78
C SER A 212 3.20 -14.18 -8.77
N MET A 213 2.89 -12.95 -9.24
CA MET A 213 2.51 -11.85 -8.37
C MET A 213 1.22 -12.15 -7.57
N ILE A 214 0.19 -12.66 -8.22
CA ILE A 214 -1.10 -12.98 -7.58
C ILE A 214 -0.98 -14.21 -6.69
N HIS A 215 -0.32 -15.28 -7.13
CA HIS A 215 -0.12 -16.48 -6.32
C HIS A 215 0.65 -16.16 -5.03
N VAL A 216 1.75 -15.43 -5.14
CA VAL A 216 2.53 -15.00 -3.97
C VAL A 216 1.71 -14.08 -3.06
N ALA A 217 0.97 -13.13 -3.63
CA ALA A 217 0.13 -12.25 -2.83
C ALA A 217 -0.95 -13.02 -2.06
N LEU A 218 -1.58 -14.02 -2.70
CA LEU A 218 -2.60 -14.87 -2.10
C LEU A 218 -2.03 -15.79 -1.01
N ASP A 219 -0.83 -16.35 -1.17
CA ASP A 219 -0.24 -17.22 -0.15
C ASP A 219 0.33 -16.42 1.02
N ALA A 220 1.12 -15.40 0.71
CA ALA A 220 1.82 -14.61 1.70
C ALA A 220 0.96 -13.49 2.32
N GLY A 221 -0.24 -13.22 1.80
CA GLY A 221 -1.05 -12.08 2.22
C GLY A 221 -0.28 -10.76 2.10
N LEU A 222 0.42 -10.51 0.98
CA LEU A 222 1.27 -9.32 0.82
C LEU A 222 0.48 -8.02 0.91
N ARG A 223 1.05 -7.03 1.59
CA ARG A 223 0.57 -5.64 1.48
C ARG A 223 1.01 -5.03 0.16
N PRO A 224 0.27 -4.06 -0.42
CA PRO A 224 0.69 -3.38 -1.64
C PRO A 224 2.11 -2.79 -1.59
N ILE A 225 2.53 -2.29 -0.42
CA ILE A 225 3.89 -1.79 -0.23
C ILE A 225 4.95 -2.90 -0.25
N GLU A 226 4.59 -4.12 0.14
CA GLU A 226 5.49 -5.28 0.09
C GLU A 226 5.67 -5.77 -1.34
N VAL A 227 4.65 -5.68 -2.19
CA VAL A 227 4.78 -5.90 -3.64
C VAL A 227 5.76 -4.89 -4.26
N LYS A 228 5.67 -3.60 -3.87
CA LYS A 228 6.62 -2.57 -4.30
C LYS A 228 8.07 -2.89 -3.91
N ARG A 229 8.26 -3.39 -2.70
CA ARG A 229 9.60 -3.61 -2.10
C ARG A 229 10.20 -4.97 -2.42
N SER A 230 9.40 -5.89 -2.97
CA SER A 230 9.86 -7.26 -3.21
C SER A 230 11.06 -7.30 -4.15
N ASN A 231 12.06 -8.03 -3.71
CA ASN A 231 13.31 -8.28 -4.41
C ASN A 231 13.46 -9.78 -4.70
N ILE A 232 14.31 -10.12 -5.68
CA ILE A 232 14.65 -11.52 -5.96
C ILE A 232 15.31 -12.20 -4.75
N SER A 233 16.06 -11.44 -3.94
CA SER A 233 16.69 -11.90 -2.70
C SER A 233 15.70 -12.41 -1.64
N TRP A 234 14.41 -12.03 -1.73
CA TRP A 234 13.40 -12.56 -0.83
C TRP A 234 13.00 -14.00 -1.14
N VAL A 235 13.25 -14.45 -2.38
CA VAL A 235 12.71 -15.71 -2.90
C VAL A 235 13.65 -16.85 -2.58
N ASP A 236 13.20 -17.78 -1.76
CA ASP A 236 13.87 -19.04 -1.47
C ASP A 236 13.02 -20.17 -2.03
N THR A 237 13.28 -20.52 -3.30
CA THR A 237 12.52 -21.56 -4.00
C THR A 237 12.90 -22.98 -3.59
N GLN A 238 13.99 -23.17 -2.85
CA GLN A 238 14.39 -24.49 -2.35
C GLN A 238 13.53 -24.86 -1.14
N ASN A 239 13.28 -23.88 -0.26
CA ASN A 239 12.50 -24.07 0.96
C ASN A 239 11.02 -23.66 0.80
N GLY A 240 10.61 -23.13 -0.35
CA GLY A 240 9.23 -22.69 -0.58
C GLY A 240 8.80 -21.51 0.30
N VAL A 241 9.69 -20.53 0.52
CA VAL A 241 9.42 -19.39 1.41
C VAL A 241 9.87 -18.06 0.80
N LEU A 242 9.28 -16.98 1.32
CA LEU A 242 9.84 -15.63 1.16
C LEU A 242 10.57 -15.22 2.45
N ARG A 243 11.80 -14.74 2.32
CA ARG A 243 12.60 -14.14 3.40
C ARG A 243 12.57 -12.64 3.25
N ILE A 244 11.74 -11.97 4.05
CA ILE A 244 11.57 -10.52 3.98
C ILE A 244 12.48 -9.88 5.01
N PRO A 245 13.53 -9.13 4.60
CA PRO A 245 14.45 -8.48 5.52
C PRO A 245 13.75 -7.40 6.35
N ARG A 246 14.29 -7.16 7.54
CA ARG A 246 13.80 -6.16 8.49
C ARG A 246 13.66 -4.78 7.85
N GLU A 247 14.64 -4.36 7.08
CA GLU A 247 14.72 -3.03 6.45
C GLU A 247 13.65 -2.84 5.38
N GLU A 248 13.23 -3.93 4.75
CA GLU A 248 12.25 -3.94 3.65
C GLU A 248 10.84 -4.28 4.13
N SER A 249 10.69 -4.69 5.39
CA SER A 249 9.38 -5.01 5.96
C SER A 249 8.51 -3.74 6.14
N SER A 250 7.18 -3.86 5.94
CA SER A 250 6.32 -2.70 5.73
C SER A 250 6.03 -1.85 6.98
N LYS A 251 5.86 -2.45 8.14
CA LYS A 251 5.49 -1.75 9.39
C LYS A 251 6.29 -2.20 10.59
N ASN A 252 6.83 -3.39 10.52
CA ASN A 252 7.55 -4.04 11.61
C ASN A 252 8.98 -4.20 11.15
N ARG A 253 9.89 -3.69 11.87
CA ARG A 253 11.32 -3.77 11.59
C ARG A 253 11.87 -5.13 12.07
N GLU A 254 11.28 -6.21 11.58
CA GLU A 254 11.63 -7.59 11.90
C GLU A 254 11.85 -8.38 10.62
N ASN A 255 12.72 -9.37 10.66
CA ASN A 255 12.87 -10.34 9.58
C ASN A 255 11.68 -11.31 9.60
N TRP A 256 11.13 -11.59 8.43
CA TRP A 256 9.98 -12.48 8.30
C TRP A 256 10.29 -13.61 7.34
N ILE A 257 9.87 -14.80 7.71
CA ILE A 257 9.81 -15.97 6.83
C ILE A 257 8.35 -16.30 6.60
N VAL A 258 7.95 -16.36 5.34
CA VAL A 258 6.56 -16.55 4.93
C VAL A 258 6.47 -17.74 4.00
N ALA A 259 5.64 -18.71 4.33
CA ALA A 259 5.48 -19.93 3.56
C ALA A 259 4.73 -19.69 2.24
N LEU A 260 5.09 -20.43 1.21
CA LEU A 260 4.43 -20.48 -0.08
C LEU A 260 3.98 -21.90 -0.39
N LYS A 261 2.89 -22.05 -1.14
CA LYS A 261 2.49 -23.34 -1.69
C LYS A 261 3.52 -23.84 -2.70
N GLU A 262 3.63 -25.15 -2.86
CA GLU A 262 4.51 -25.78 -3.85
C GLU A 262 4.24 -25.27 -5.27
N GLU A 263 2.95 -25.17 -5.63
CA GLU A 263 2.51 -24.59 -6.90
C GLU A 263 3.03 -23.15 -7.09
N THR A 264 2.89 -22.31 -6.07
CA THR A 264 3.38 -20.92 -6.09
C THR A 264 4.89 -20.86 -6.24
N THR A 265 5.60 -21.75 -5.56
CA THR A 265 7.06 -21.87 -5.65
C THR A 265 7.49 -22.28 -7.06
N SER A 266 6.78 -23.22 -7.68
CA SER A 266 7.02 -23.66 -9.05
C SER A 266 6.77 -22.53 -10.06
N ILE A 267 5.70 -21.76 -9.88
CA ILE A 267 5.38 -20.57 -10.69
C ILE A 267 6.46 -19.50 -10.52
N LEU A 268 6.94 -19.27 -9.30
CA LEU A 268 8.03 -18.32 -9.05
C LEU A 268 9.33 -18.72 -9.76
N LYS A 269 9.70 -20.00 -9.75
CA LYS A 269 10.87 -20.47 -10.52
C LYS A 269 10.73 -20.11 -11.99
N ARG A 270 9.59 -20.45 -12.59
CA ARG A 270 9.32 -20.10 -14.00
C ARG A 270 9.32 -18.60 -14.27
N TRP A 271 8.85 -17.80 -13.30
CA TRP A 271 8.92 -16.35 -13.42
C TRP A 271 10.37 -15.84 -13.36
N LEU A 272 11.21 -16.36 -12.47
CA LEU A 272 12.61 -15.97 -12.41
C LEU A 272 13.35 -16.27 -13.71
N ASP A 273 13.14 -17.45 -14.30
CA ASP A 273 13.70 -17.81 -15.61
C ASP A 273 13.20 -16.87 -16.72
N GLU A 274 11.89 -16.56 -16.73
CA GLU A 274 11.29 -15.61 -17.69
C GLU A 274 11.80 -14.19 -17.47
N ARG A 275 11.96 -13.76 -16.22
CA ARG A 275 12.41 -12.44 -15.84
C ARG A 275 13.76 -12.09 -16.46
N ASP A 276 14.67 -13.04 -16.51
CA ASP A 276 16.02 -12.88 -17.06
C ASP A 276 16.04 -12.70 -18.59
N THR A 277 14.93 -12.99 -19.27
CA THR A 277 14.80 -12.68 -20.70
C THR A 277 14.54 -11.19 -20.98
N ARG A 278 14.11 -10.43 -19.97
CA ARG A 278 13.61 -9.06 -20.11
C ARG A 278 14.69 -8.03 -19.77
N GLU A 279 15.19 -7.29 -20.76
CA GLU A 279 16.27 -6.30 -20.60
C GLU A 279 16.00 -5.26 -19.50
N LYS A 280 14.73 -4.87 -19.28
CA LYS A 280 14.38 -3.91 -18.21
C LYS A 280 14.65 -4.37 -16.79
N TYR A 281 14.95 -5.66 -16.59
CA TYR A 281 15.35 -6.22 -15.31
C TYR A 281 16.87 -6.34 -15.15
N ASP A 282 17.64 -6.10 -16.22
CA ASP A 282 19.10 -6.20 -16.17
C ASP A 282 19.67 -5.26 -15.09
N GLY A 283 20.48 -5.82 -14.18
CA GLY A 283 21.08 -5.10 -13.05
C GLY A 283 20.10 -4.62 -11.98
N ARG A 284 18.87 -5.14 -11.94
CA ARG A 284 17.85 -4.75 -10.96
C ARG A 284 17.42 -5.90 -10.08
N ASP A 285 17.27 -5.65 -8.79
CA ASP A 285 16.84 -6.65 -7.80
C ASP A 285 15.32 -6.79 -7.69
N ALA A 286 14.54 -5.88 -8.27
CA ALA A 286 13.09 -5.90 -8.17
C ALA A 286 12.49 -7.22 -8.67
N LEU A 287 11.65 -7.86 -7.87
CA LEU A 287 10.98 -9.09 -8.28
C LEU A 287 9.98 -8.83 -9.41
N TRP A 288 9.23 -7.72 -9.34
CA TRP A 288 8.29 -7.31 -10.39
C TRP A 288 8.44 -5.84 -10.75
N LEU A 289 8.47 -5.55 -12.05
CA LEU A 289 8.45 -4.19 -12.61
C LEU A 289 7.24 -3.99 -13.52
N THR A 290 6.74 -2.77 -13.58
CA THR A 290 5.71 -2.36 -14.54
C THR A 290 6.22 -2.49 -15.98
N MET A 291 5.38 -2.24 -16.96
CA MET A 291 5.81 -2.22 -18.36
C MET A 291 6.85 -1.12 -18.64
N TYR A 292 6.82 -0.04 -17.85
CA TYR A 292 7.78 1.07 -17.95
C TYR A 292 9.07 0.87 -17.14
N GLY A 293 9.28 -0.29 -16.53
CA GLY A 293 10.47 -0.58 -15.73
C GLY A 293 10.43 0.02 -14.31
N ASN A 294 9.32 0.57 -13.85
CA ASN A 294 9.17 1.08 -12.49
C ASN A 294 8.72 -0.03 -11.52
N ARG A 295 9.04 0.09 -10.23
CA ARG A 295 8.45 -0.77 -9.20
C ARG A 295 6.95 -0.48 -9.09
N TYR A 296 6.16 -1.52 -8.81
CA TYR A 296 4.73 -1.34 -8.56
C TYR A 296 4.51 -0.49 -7.30
N ASP A 297 3.68 0.54 -7.43
CA ASP A 297 3.14 1.26 -6.28
C ASP A 297 1.75 0.73 -5.90
N LYS A 298 1.11 1.41 -4.95
CA LYS A 298 -0.23 1.04 -4.48
C LYS A 298 -1.28 1.06 -5.61
N ASP A 299 -1.20 2.06 -6.48
CA ASP A 299 -2.21 2.29 -7.51
C ASP A 299 -2.01 1.35 -8.70
N SER A 300 -0.79 1.19 -9.19
CA SER A 300 -0.47 0.25 -10.26
C SER A 300 -0.73 -1.21 -9.86
N PHE A 301 -0.51 -1.59 -8.60
CA PHE A 301 -0.88 -2.93 -8.13
C PHE A 301 -2.41 -3.09 -8.00
N ARG A 302 -3.12 -2.04 -7.58
CA ARG A 302 -4.58 -2.05 -7.55
C ARG A 302 -5.17 -2.22 -8.95
N ASP A 303 -4.57 -1.58 -9.96
CA ASP A 303 -5.02 -1.72 -11.35
C ASP A 303 -4.81 -3.14 -11.89
N VAL A 304 -3.68 -3.77 -11.58
CA VAL A 304 -3.44 -5.19 -11.89
C VAL A 304 -4.48 -6.07 -11.20
N PHE A 305 -4.71 -5.87 -9.91
CA PHE A 305 -5.71 -6.61 -9.15
C PHE A 305 -7.10 -6.50 -9.78
N ARG A 306 -7.56 -5.28 -10.11
CA ARG A 306 -8.87 -5.05 -10.72
C ARG A 306 -9.02 -5.72 -12.07
N LYS A 307 -8.00 -5.66 -12.92
CA LYS A 307 -8.01 -6.30 -14.23
C LYS A 307 -8.15 -7.82 -14.10
N ILE A 308 -7.36 -8.43 -13.21
CA ILE A 308 -7.44 -9.88 -12.99
C ILE A 308 -8.75 -10.27 -12.30
N ALA A 309 -9.25 -9.48 -11.34
CA ALA A 309 -10.54 -9.72 -10.71
C ALA A 309 -11.72 -9.64 -11.71
N LYS A 310 -11.64 -8.74 -12.69
CA LYS A 310 -12.61 -8.67 -13.80
C LYS A 310 -12.51 -9.90 -14.70
N GLU A 311 -11.32 -10.34 -15.06
CA GLU A 311 -11.09 -11.56 -15.83
C GLU A 311 -11.61 -12.81 -15.10
N ALA A 312 -11.45 -12.82 -13.78
CA ALA A 312 -11.99 -13.85 -12.89
C ALA A 312 -13.53 -13.78 -12.70
N ASN A 313 -14.21 -12.83 -13.33
CA ASN A 313 -15.63 -12.57 -13.17
C ASN A 313 -16.07 -12.38 -11.71
N LEU A 314 -15.25 -11.68 -10.90
CA LEU A 314 -15.63 -11.33 -9.54
C LEU A 314 -16.60 -10.16 -9.52
N ASP A 315 -17.56 -10.19 -8.58
CA ASP A 315 -18.49 -9.08 -8.36
C ASP A 315 -17.76 -7.86 -7.76
N LEU A 316 -17.42 -6.91 -8.62
CA LEU A 316 -16.75 -5.65 -8.26
C LEU A 316 -17.74 -4.48 -8.10
N GLU A 317 -19.04 -4.69 -8.39
CA GLU A 317 -20.08 -3.66 -8.29
C GLU A 317 -20.67 -3.63 -6.88
N ASN A 318 -20.95 -4.81 -6.32
CA ASN A 318 -21.59 -4.94 -5.01
C ASN A 318 -20.57 -5.20 -3.88
N ARG A 319 -19.30 -5.47 -4.20
CA ARG A 319 -18.23 -5.78 -3.24
C ARG A 319 -17.05 -4.82 -3.38
N ASP A 320 -16.62 -4.23 -2.27
CA ASP A 320 -15.41 -3.37 -2.22
C ASP A 320 -14.13 -4.22 -2.15
N LEU A 321 -13.83 -4.92 -3.25
CA LEU A 321 -12.64 -5.76 -3.38
C LEU A 321 -11.41 -4.92 -3.77
N THR A 322 -10.37 -5.06 -2.99
CA THR A 322 -9.10 -4.35 -3.14
C THR A 322 -7.92 -5.32 -2.95
N PRO A 323 -6.67 -4.94 -3.24
CA PRO A 323 -5.51 -5.76 -2.89
C PRO A 323 -5.44 -6.16 -1.40
N TYR A 324 -6.03 -5.38 -0.50
CA TYR A 324 -6.16 -5.77 0.91
C TYR A 324 -7.13 -6.92 1.13
N SER A 325 -8.13 -7.11 0.25
CA SER A 325 -9.05 -8.25 0.30
C SER A 325 -8.33 -9.58 0.14
N ILE A 326 -7.22 -9.62 -0.63
CA ILE A 326 -6.31 -10.77 -0.70
C ILE A 326 -5.78 -11.12 0.70
N ARG A 327 -5.21 -10.13 1.38
CA ARG A 327 -4.61 -10.32 2.70
C ARG A 327 -5.65 -10.67 3.76
N HIS A 328 -6.82 -10.05 3.70
CA HIS A 328 -7.92 -10.37 4.60
C HIS A 328 -8.33 -11.83 4.44
N SER A 329 -8.54 -12.31 3.21
CA SER A 329 -8.88 -13.72 2.97
C SER A 329 -7.79 -14.68 3.45
N THR A 330 -6.51 -14.36 3.24
CA THR A 330 -5.40 -15.17 3.71
C THR A 330 -5.38 -15.26 5.23
N ALA A 331 -5.54 -14.13 5.94
CA ALA A 331 -5.57 -14.10 7.39
C ALA A 331 -6.78 -14.86 7.96
N THR A 332 -7.97 -14.67 7.36
CA THR A 332 -9.21 -15.33 7.79
C THR A 332 -9.09 -16.85 7.67
N TYR A 333 -8.74 -17.37 6.49
CA TYR A 333 -8.70 -18.82 6.29
C TYR A 333 -7.59 -19.51 7.07
N ILE A 334 -6.42 -18.89 7.22
CA ILE A 334 -5.38 -19.48 8.08
C ILE A 334 -5.79 -19.41 9.55
N ALA A 335 -6.46 -18.34 10.00
CA ALA A 335 -6.96 -18.26 11.38
C ALA A 335 -8.02 -19.32 11.68
N GLU A 336 -8.87 -19.64 10.69
CA GLU A 336 -9.90 -20.69 10.82
C GLU A 336 -9.31 -22.11 10.86
N GLU A 337 -8.30 -22.38 10.02
CA GLU A 337 -7.74 -23.72 9.85
C GLU A 337 -6.63 -24.01 10.89
N GLU A 338 -5.77 -23.04 11.17
CA GLU A 338 -4.53 -23.23 11.95
C GLU A 338 -4.43 -22.31 13.18
N GLY A 339 -5.42 -21.44 13.37
CA GLY A 339 -5.49 -20.52 14.49
C GLY A 339 -4.76 -19.18 14.28
N LEU A 340 -5.05 -18.25 15.22
CA LEU A 340 -4.61 -16.85 15.12
C LEU A 340 -3.09 -16.67 15.13
N ALA A 341 -2.35 -17.55 15.81
CA ALA A 341 -0.88 -17.43 15.89
C ALA A 341 -0.22 -17.67 14.53
N VAL A 342 -0.66 -18.70 13.79
CA VAL A 342 -0.16 -19.02 12.46
C VAL A 342 -0.56 -17.94 11.47
N ALA A 343 -1.81 -17.47 11.53
CA ALA A 343 -2.27 -16.34 10.71
C ALA A 343 -1.48 -15.05 10.97
N ALA A 344 -1.14 -14.77 12.24
CA ALA A 344 -0.33 -13.62 12.61
C ALA A 344 1.09 -13.71 12.02
N ALA A 345 1.72 -14.87 12.11
CA ALA A 345 3.05 -15.12 11.55
C ALA A 345 3.02 -14.98 10.02
N GLN A 346 2.13 -15.70 9.34
CA GLN A 346 2.02 -15.69 7.88
C GLN A 346 1.69 -14.29 7.33
N CYS A 347 0.79 -13.56 8.00
CA CYS A 347 0.43 -12.21 7.61
C CYS A 347 1.33 -11.12 8.24
N ARG A 348 2.32 -11.46 9.04
CA ARG A 348 3.25 -10.50 9.64
C ARG A 348 2.52 -9.44 10.48
N HIS A 349 1.67 -9.92 11.43
CA HIS A 349 1.00 -9.07 12.40
C HIS A 349 1.79 -9.03 13.70
N LYS A 350 2.22 -7.83 14.11
CA LYS A 350 2.93 -7.65 15.39
C LYS A 350 1.97 -7.62 16.60
N SER A 351 0.78 -7.08 16.40
CA SER A 351 -0.22 -6.94 17.45
C SER A 351 -1.25 -8.06 17.36
N LYS A 352 -1.47 -8.78 18.45
CA LYS A 352 -2.55 -9.77 18.59
C LYS A 352 -3.90 -9.15 18.22
N ARG A 353 -4.19 -7.93 18.67
CA ARG A 353 -5.40 -7.17 18.32
C ARG A 353 -5.63 -7.03 16.81
N THR A 354 -4.56 -7.03 15.99
CA THR A 354 -4.70 -6.99 14.54
C THR A 354 -5.20 -8.32 13.99
N THR A 355 -4.82 -9.44 14.62
CA THR A 355 -5.20 -10.79 14.19
C THR A 355 -6.55 -11.20 14.77
N GLU A 356 -6.90 -10.75 15.97
CA GLU A 356 -8.21 -10.96 16.61
C GLU A 356 -9.39 -10.51 15.73
N LYS A 357 -9.15 -9.56 14.83
CA LYS A 357 -10.14 -9.14 13.82
C LYS A 357 -10.52 -10.26 12.83
N TYR A 358 -9.76 -11.34 12.78
CA TYR A 358 -9.99 -12.51 11.94
C TYR A 358 -10.49 -13.72 12.73
N GLU A 359 -10.82 -13.53 14.01
CA GLU A 359 -11.39 -14.56 14.87
C GLU A 359 -12.86 -14.89 14.52
N HIS A 360 -13.46 -14.03 13.70
CA HIS A 360 -14.82 -14.25 13.20
C HIS A 360 -14.81 -15.32 12.12
N SER A 361 -15.69 -16.30 12.25
CA SER A 361 -15.90 -17.36 11.25
C SER A 361 -16.17 -16.78 9.88
N SER A 362 -15.60 -17.38 8.83
CA SER A 362 -15.93 -16.99 7.46
C SER A 362 -17.43 -17.15 7.20
N THR A 363 -17.95 -16.39 6.25
CA THR A 363 -19.35 -16.52 5.82
C THR A 363 -19.65 -17.95 5.37
N THR A 364 -18.70 -18.60 4.71
CA THR A 364 -18.83 -20.02 4.29
C THR A 364 -19.01 -20.92 5.51
N ARG A 365 -18.19 -20.78 6.56
CA ARG A 365 -18.30 -21.61 7.77
C ARG A 365 -19.58 -21.32 8.55
N GLN A 366 -20.04 -20.07 8.55
CA GLN A 366 -21.34 -19.70 9.14
C GLN A 366 -22.48 -20.35 8.36
N GLN A 367 -22.44 -20.34 7.02
CA GLN A 367 -23.41 -21.03 6.16
C GLN A 367 -23.42 -22.54 6.41
N ASP A 368 -22.23 -23.16 6.44
CA ASP A 368 -22.10 -24.60 6.73
C ASP A 368 -22.66 -24.93 8.13
N ALA A 369 -22.38 -24.10 9.12
CA ALA A 369 -22.93 -24.27 10.46
C ALA A 369 -24.46 -24.18 10.48
N VAL A 370 -25.03 -23.20 9.79
CA VAL A 370 -26.49 -23.05 9.67
C VAL A 370 -27.11 -24.22 8.92
N ASN A 371 -26.50 -24.68 7.83
CA ASN A 371 -26.97 -25.82 7.06
C ASN A 371 -26.90 -27.17 7.82
N ASN A 372 -26.09 -27.24 8.89
CA ASN A 372 -25.93 -28.45 9.71
C ASN A 372 -26.80 -28.42 10.99
N ILE A 373 -27.68 -27.43 11.17
CA ILE A 373 -28.56 -27.34 12.34
C ILE A 373 -29.82 -28.20 12.18
N ASP A 374 -30.26 -28.46 10.94
CA ASP A 374 -31.42 -29.29 10.57
C ASP A 374 -30.97 -30.74 10.28
#